data_bf696aa00871ceb76046613b05d26cfe
#
_entry.id   bf696aa00871ceb76046613b05d26cfe
#
_cell.length_a   1.000
_cell.length_b   1.000
_cell.length_c   1.000
_cell.angle_alpha   90.00
_cell.angle_beta   90.00
_cell.angle_gamma   90.00
#
_symmetry.space_group_name_H-M   'P 1'
#
loop_
_entity.id
_entity.type
_entity.pdbx_description
1 polymer ?
#
loop_
_entity_poly.entity_id
_entity_poly.type
_entity_poly.pdbx_seq_one_letter_code
_entity_poly.pdbx_strand_id
1 'polypeptide(L)'
;MTFWSHSHPRARKAHRCDMCSRRIDPGETYLRGTGLDGTAWTWKECAHCEAARLIYDISDGGEEYDPDLFDGWASGVRGAGPELRAAAGYQSRWRTQSGALWPIPMRAAA
;
A
#
# COMPACT_ATOMS: atom_id res chain seq x y z
N MET A 1 17.02 5.40 -20.14
CA MET A 1 17.00 4.13 -19.40
C MET A 1 16.31 4.38 -18.06
N THR A 2 15.30 3.58 -17.74
CA THR A 2 14.58 3.68 -16.48
C THR A 2 15.28 2.80 -15.45
N PHE A 3 15.53 3.36 -14.27
CA PHE A 3 16.14 2.65 -13.17
C PHE A 3 15.16 2.57 -12.01
N TRP A 4 15.07 1.39 -11.41
CA TRP A 4 14.19 1.14 -10.27
C TRP A 4 14.98 0.58 -9.10
N SER A 5 14.66 1.04 -7.90
CA SER A 5 15.24 0.53 -6.66
C SER A 5 14.17 0.49 -5.58
N HIS A 6 14.14 -0.60 -4.83
CA HIS A 6 13.20 -0.79 -3.72
C HIS A 6 13.97 -1.05 -2.43
N SER A 7 13.43 -0.56 -1.32
CA SER A 7 13.94 -0.89 0.01
C SER A 7 12.78 -0.88 1.00
N HIS A 8 13.00 -1.51 2.16
CA HIS A 8 12.01 -1.56 3.23
C HIS A 8 12.61 -0.95 4.49
N PRO A 9 12.79 0.38 4.54
CA PRO A 9 13.34 1.02 5.73
C PRO A 9 12.34 1.04 6.87
N ARG A 10 12.87 1.18 8.08
CA ARG A 10 12.07 1.48 9.25
C ARG A 10 11.97 2.99 9.38
N ALA A 11 10.75 3.49 9.51
CA ALA A 11 10.51 4.92 9.59
C ALA A 11 11.15 5.52 10.85
N ARG A 12 11.96 6.56 10.67
CA ARG A 12 12.53 7.33 11.79
C ARG A 12 11.65 8.53 12.15
N LYS A 13 10.83 8.95 11.20
CA LYS A 13 9.89 10.06 11.37
C LYS A 13 8.60 9.67 10.65
N ALA A 14 7.56 10.48 10.81
CA ALA A 14 6.32 10.24 10.10
C ALA A 14 6.50 10.48 8.60
N HIS A 15 5.87 9.62 7.82
CA HIS A 15 5.78 9.74 6.36
C HIS A 15 4.32 9.61 5.95
N ARG A 16 4.02 9.84 4.68
CA ARG A 16 2.69 9.63 4.13
C ARG A 16 2.75 8.53 3.08
N CYS A 17 1.82 7.58 3.16
CA CYS A 17 1.67 6.57 2.12
C CYS A 17 1.11 7.21 0.85
N ASP A 18 1.75 6.99 -0.28
CA ASP A 18 1.32 7.55 -1.56
C ASP A 18 0.09 6.83 -2.12
N MET A 19 -0.23 5.63 -1.59
CA MET A 19 -1.39 4.86 -2.06
C MET A 19 -2.65 5.21 -1.29
N CYS A 20 -2.65 5.06 0.04
CA CYS A 20 -3.85 5.28 0.86
C CYS A 20 -3.88 6.64 1.55
N SER A 21 -2.80 7.41 1.46
CA SER A 21 -2.66 8.73 2.09
C SER A 21 -2.62 8.73 3.61
N ARG A 22 -2.47 7.55 4.24
CA ARG A 22 -2.37 7.52 5.70
C ARG A 22 -0.97 7.92 6.17
N ARG A 23 -0.90 8.33 7.43
CA ARG A 23 0.37 8.58 8.08
C ARG A 23 1.05 7.24 8.41
N ILE A 24 2.31 7.10 8.00
CA ILE A 24 3.20 6.02 8.42
C ILE A 24 3.92 6.52 9.66
N ASP A 25 3.68 5.85 10.80
CA ASP A 25 4.24 6.31 12.07
C ASP A 25 5.70 5.91 12.22
N PRO A 26 6.49 6.65 13.03
CA PRO A 26 7.84 6.21 13.34
C PRO A 26 7.85 4.80 13.91
N GLY A 27 8.80 3.98 13.46
CA GLY A 27 8.90 2.60 13.85
C GLY A 27 8.23 1.61 12.89
N GLU A 28 7.35 2.05 12.02
CA GLU A 28 6.77 1.19 11.00
C GLU A 28 7.78 0.92 9.90
N THR A 29 7.77 -0.31 9.38
CA THR A 29 8.50 -0.66 8.16
C THR A 29 7.60 -0.36 6.97
N TYR A 30 8.14 0.26 5.94
CA TYR A 30 7.37 0.62 4.75
C TYR A 30 8.21 0.37 3.50
N LEU A 31 7.54 0.35 2.34
CA LEU A 31 8.23 0.23 1.06
C LEU A 31 8.62 1.62 0.58
N ARG A 32 9.89 1.80 0.28
CA ARG A 32 10.38 3.00 -0.38
C ARG A 32 10.91 2.61 -1.74
N GLY A 33 10.38 3.25 -2.77
CA GLY A 33 10.85 3.06 -4.12
C GLY A 33 11.48 4.34 -4.65
N THR A 34 12.54 4.18 -5.42
CA THR A 34 13.15 5.30 -6.15
C THR A 34 13.28 4.89 -7.60
N GLY A 35 13.08 5.85 -8.48
CA GLY A 35 13.22 5.63 -9.91
C GLY A 35 13.93 6.79 -10.55
N LEU A 36 14.49 6.52 -11.71
CA LEU A 36 15.14 7.53 -12.53
C LEU A 36 14.68 7.35 -13.96
N ASP A 37 13.94 8.33 -14.47
CA ASP A 37 13.46 8.37 -15.84
C ASP A 37 13.58 9.81 -16.30
N GLY A 38 14.83 10.21 -16.61
CA GLY A 38 15.16 11.61 -16.86
C GLY A 38 15.21 12.45 -15.60
N THR A 39 14.30 12.21 -14.66
CA THR A 39 14.22 12.90 -13.37
C THR A 39 14.09 11.86 -12.26
N ALA A 40 14.83 12.06 -11.17
CA ALA A 40 14.71 11.17 -10.01
C ALA A 40 13.38 11.41 -9.30
N TRP A 41 12.73 10.30 -8.88
CA TRP A 41 11.48 10.37 -8.13
C TRP A 41 11.46 9.26 -7.08
N THR A 42 10.68 9.50 -6.04
CA THR A 42 10.57 8.59 -4.89
C THR A 42 9.10 8.43 -4.54
N TRP A 43 8.71 7.19 -4.17
CA TRP A 43 7.37 6.96 -3.63
C TRP A 43 7.49 6.12 -2.37
N LYS A 44 6.43 6.15 -1.54
CA LYS A 44 6.33 5.41 -0.30
C LYS A 44 5.00 4.69 -0.27
N GLU A 45 5.03 3.43 0.18
CA GLU A 45 3.84 2.61 0.30
C GLU A 45 3.86 1.97 1.68
N CYS A 46 2.77 2.11 2.46
CA CYS A 46 2.74 1.49 3.78
C CYS A 46 2.68 -0.03 3.65
N ALA A 47 3.08 -0.74 4.71
CA ALA A 47 3.12 -2.19 4.70
C ALA A 47 1.76 -2.81 4.38
N HIS A 48 0.67 -2.16 4.80
CA HIS A 48 -0.69 -2.63 4.55
C HIS A 48 -1.02 -2.58 3.05
N CYS A 49 -0.74 -1.44 2.41
CA CYS A 49 -0.98 -1.32 0.97
C CYS A 49 -0.10 -2.27 0.17
N GLU A 50 1.15 -2.42 0.53
CA GLU A 50 2.04 -3.35 -0.15
C GLU A 50 1.52 -4.78 -0.04
N ALA A 51 1.12 -5.20 1.17
CA ALA A 51 0.57 -6.54 1.37
C ALA A 51 -0.68 -6.78 0.54
N ALA A 52 -1.62 -5.82 0.55
CA ALA A 52 -2.85 -5.94 -0.24
C ALA A 52 -2.53 -6.00 -1.73
N ARG A 53 -1.62 -5.17 -2.21
CA ARG A 53 -1.24 -5.14 -3.62
C ARG A 53 -0.68 -6.48 -4.08
N LEU A 54 0.16 -7.09 -3.27
CA LEU A 54 0.80 -8.36 -3.61
C LEU A 54 -0.17 -9.54 -3.48
N ILE A 55 -1.03 -9.54 -2.45
CA ILE A 55 -1.96 -10.64 -2.21
C ILE A 55 -3.07 -10.66 -3.27
N TYR A 56 -3.63 -9.49 -3.60
CA TYR A 56 -4.79 -9.38 -4.49
C TYR A 56 -4.43 -8.90 -5.89
N ASP A 57 -3.14 -8.83 -6.20
CA ASP A 57 -2.62 -8.49 -7.52
C ASP A 57 -3.22 -7.19 -8.06
N ILE A 58 -3.15 -6.14 -7.23
CA ILE A 58 -3.69 -4.84 -7.57
C ILE A 58 -2.71 -4.11 -8.49
N SER A 59 -2.82 -4.39 -9.78
CA SER A 59 -2.00 -3.76 -10.79
C SER A 59 -2.68 -3.94 -12.15
N ASP A 60 -2.23 -3.19 -13.13
CA ASP A 60 -2.70 -3.34 -14.50
C ASP A 60 -1.70 -4.14 -15.36
N GLY A 61 -0.83 -4.90 -14.71
CA GLY A 61 0.23 -5.63 -15.39
C GLY A 61 1.50 -4.81 -15.60
N GLY A 62 1.51 -3.56 -15.14
CA GLY A 62 2.65 -2.66 -15.23
C GLY A 62 3.39 -2.50 -13.90
N GLU A 63 4.42 -1.71 -13.93
CA GLU A 63 5.25 -1.42 -12.77
C GLU A 63 4.85 -0.09 -12.10
N GLU A 64 3.75 0.48 -12.52
CA GLU A 64 3.34 1.78 -12.02
C GLU A 64 2.55 1.66 -10.72
N TYR A 65 2.87 2.53 -9.79
CA TYR A 65 2.17 2.65 -8.53
C TYR A 65 1.13 3.75 -8.68
N ASP A 66 -0.12 3.35 -8.77
CA ASP A 66 -1.22 4.27 -9.06
C ASP A 66 -2.30 4.12 -7.99
N PRO A 67 -2.55 5.16 -7.18
CA PRO A 67 -3.63 5.13 -6.21
C PRO A 67 -5.01 4.84 -6.84
N ASP A 68 -5.22 5.24 -8.09
CA ASP A 68 -6.50 5.00 -8.77
C ASP A 68 -6.75 3.51 -8.97
N LEU A 69 -5.70 2.69 -9.13
CA LEU A 69 -5.85 1.24 -9.20
C LEU A 69 -6.38 0.67 -7.89
N PHE A 70 -5.88 1.18 -6.77
CA PHE A 70 -6.40 0.78 -5.45
C PHE A 70 -7.84 1.20 -5.25
N ASP A 71 -8.18 2.42 -5.62
CA ASP A 71 -9.56 2.91 -5.50
C ASP A 71 -10.51 2.08 -6.35
N GLY A 72 -10.11 1.75 -7.57
CA GLY A 72 -10.89 0.91 -8.46
C GLY A 72 -11.07 -0.50 -7.92
N TRP A 73 -9.99 -1.09 -7.41
CA TRP A 73 -10.05 -2.41 -6.79
C TRP A 73 -10.99 -2.41 -5.59
N ALA A 74 -10.80 -1.49 -4.66
CA ALA A 74 -11.58 -1.44 -3.41
C ALA A 74 -13.06 -1.24 -3.68
N SER A 75 -13.40 -0.41 -4.68
CA SER A 75 -14.79 -0.15 -5.06
C SER A 75 -15.42 -1.33 -5.79
N GLY A 76 -14.60 -2.18 -6.41
CA GLY A 76 -15.09 -3.29 -7.23
C GLY A 76 -15.20 -4.62 -6.50
N VAL A 77 -14.63 -4.77 -5.31
CA VAL A 77 -14.68 -6.03 -4.58
C VAL A 77 -16.11 -6.35 -4.17
N ARG A 78 -16.52 -7.59 -4.41
CA ARG A 78 -17.85 -8.07 -4.08
C ARG A 78 -17.75 -9.32 -3.21
N GLY A 79 -18.87 -9.67 -2.54
CA GLY A 79 -18.93 -10.85 -1.71
C GLY A 79 -18.56 -10.59 -0.28
N ALA A 80 -17.92 -11.57 0.37
CA ALA A 80 -17.49 -11.51 1.76
C ALA A 80 -16.13 -12.17 1.87
N GLY A 81 -15.42 -11.90 2.97
CA GLY A 81 -14.15 -12.56 3.24
C GLY A 81 -12.97 -11.61 3.28
N PRO A 82 -11.74 -12.17 3.23
CA PRO A 82 -10.52 -11.38 3.45
C PRO A 82 -10.31 -10.26 2.46
N GLU A 83 -10.66 -10.45 1.19
CA GLU A 83 -10.45 -9.41 0.18
C GLU A 83 -11.37 -8.21 0.43
N LEU A 84 -12.66 -8.48 0.73
CA LEU A 84 -13.60 -7.40 1.06
C LEU A 84 -13.15 -6.65 2.32
N ARG A 85 -12.65 -7.40 3.31
CA ARG A 85 -12.11 -6.78 4.52
C ARG A 85 -10.91 -5.90 4.21
N ALA A 86 -10.01 -6.37 3.35
CA ALA A 86 -8.85 -5.58 2.94
C ALA A 86 -9.28 -4.32 2.18
N ALA A 87 -10.29 -4.41 1.32
CA ALA A 87 -10.82 -3.26 0.61
C ALA A 87 -11.38 -2.21 1.59
N ALA A 88 -12.12 -2.66 2.60
CA ALA A 88 -12.62 -1.78 3.66
C ALA A 88 -11.47 -1.14 4.45
N GLY A 89 -10.43 -1.92 4.72
CA GLY A 89 -9.23 -1.41 5.39
C GLY A 89 -8.57 -0.30 4.59
N TYR A 90 -8.38 -0.52 3.30
CA TYR A 90 -7.83 0.50 2.43
C TYR A 90 -8.68 1.77 2.43
N GLN A 91 -10.00 1.63 2.31
CA GLN A 91 -10.91 2.78 2.28
C GLN A 91 -10.92 3.57 3.58
N SER A 92 -10.61 2.93 4.71
CA SER A 92 -10.48 3.58 6.02
C SER A 92 -9.05 3.99 6.33
N ARG A 93 -8.15 3.91 5.34
CA ARG A 93 -6.73 4.19 5.50
C ARG A 93 -6.08 3.32 6.59
N TRP A 94 -6.56 2.08 6.70
CA TRP A 94 -6.06 1.06 7.63
C TRP A 94 -6.13 1.48 9.10
N ARG A 95 -7.07 2.38 9.43
CA ARG A 95 -7.32 2.83 10.79
C ARG A 95 -8.76 2.53 11.20
N THR A 96 -8.93 2.12 12.45
CA THR A 96 -10.26 1.98 13.05
C THR A 96 -10.80 3.36 13.45
N GLN A 97 -12.06 3.42 13.89
CA GLN A 97 -12.64 4.68 14.37
C GLN A 97 -11.88 5.26 15.56
N SER A 98 -11.29 4.40 16.39
CA SER A 98 -10.48 4.85 17.55
C SER A 98 -9.07 5.27 17.14
N GLY A 99 -8.70 5.11 15.86
CA GLY A 99 -7.37 5.46 15.37
C GLY A 99 -6.37 4.33 15.44
N ALA A 100 -6.76 3.15 15.91
CA ALA A 100 -5.88 1.99 15.95
C ALA A 100 -5.58 1.50 14.54
N LEU A 101 -4.36 1.03 14.34
CA LEU A 101 -3.93 0.50 13.05
C LEU A 101 -4.51 -0.90 12.83
N TRP A 102 -5.06 -1.15 11.64
CA TRP A 102 -5.52 -2.49 11.27
C TRP A 102 -4.34 -3.45 11.19
N PRO A 103 -4.57 -4.75 11.36
CA PRO A 103 -3.55 -5.74 11.05
C PRO A 103 -3.15 -5.67 9.58
N ILE A 104 -1.88 -5.98 9.30
CA ILE A 104 -1.41 -6.07 7.92
C ILE A 104 -2.11 -7.25 7.24
N PRO A 105 -2.71 -7.07 6.05
CA PRO A 105 -3.33 -8.20 5.34
C PRO A 105 -2.36 -9.35 5.15
N MET A 106 -2.88 -10.56 5.31
CA MET A 106 -2.08 -11.77 5.16
C MET A 106 -2.78 -12.71 4.18
N ARG A 107 -1.98 -13.42 3.39
CA ARG A 107 -2.51 -14.44 2.53
C ARG A 107 -3.09 -15.56 3.39
N ALA A 108 -4.31 -16.02 3.05
CA ALA A 108 -4.92 -17.12 3.77
C ALA A 108 -4.02 -18.34 3.71
N ALA A 109 -3.91 -19.07 4.84
CA ALA A 109 -3.17 -20.32 4.86
C ALA A 109 -3.86 -21.32 3.93
N ALA A 110 -3.08 -21.95 3.09
CA ALA A 110 -3.59 -22.96 2.19
C ALA A 110 -3.89 -24.26 2.94
#